data_35b35bf9740ccb5d1d19579f4016288c
#
_entry.id   35b35bf9740ccb5d1d19579f4016288c
#
_cell.length_a   1.000
_cell.length_b   1.000
_cell.length_c   1.000
_cell.angle_alpha   90.00
_cell.angle_beta   90.00
_cell.angle_gamma   90.00
#
_symmetry.space_group_name_H-M   'P 1'
#
loop_
_entity.id
_entity.type
_entity.pdbx_description
1 polymer ?
#
loop_
_entity_poly.entity_id
_entity_poly.type
_entity_poly.pdbx_seq_one_letter_code
_entity_poly.pdbx_strand_id
1 'polypeptide(L)'
;MSKFNFPSIEETNDLSELRKDVRSFITNSLNDKEFEPAADAWVFSASPQFSKKLGSMGWLGMSFPKKYGGNQRTALERYVVTEELLASGAPVAAHWIADRQSGSQILRYGSEEQKKSIIPKITSGECFFAIGMSEPDSGSDLASVKTKATKIENGWNLEGRKIWSTGAHLSNYMIVLARTSPASEKNRHEGLSQFLVDLSLPNVSVKGIPDMTGQRHFNETLFDNVILSKDALLGVEGKGWSQVVGELALERSGPERFLSHFTLLESFINEFKDILIKSGSKLIGKLIAELQTLRRMSFSIASMLQNGESPETQAAFVKELGNKFEKMMVETLREFSNIIPLYEWPSQLQNLFEDATLRIPSNSLRGGTTEIMRGIIARQLGLR
;
A
#
# COMPACT_ATOMS: atom_id res chain seq x y z
N MET A 1 1.53 -29.52 8.09
CA MET A 1 2.16 -28.20 8.32
C MET A 1 2.74 -27.73 7.00
N SER A 2 2.25 -26.64 6.41
CA SER A 2 2.94 -26.00 5.28
C SER A 2 4.33 -25.60 5.78
N LYS A 3 5.37 -25.90 4.98
CA LYS A 3 6.73 -25.55 5.37
C LYS A 3 6.82 -24.01 5.42
N PHE A 4 6.99 -23.45 6.61
CA PHE A 4 7.31 -22.02 6.77
C PHE A 4 8.74 -21.81 6.27
N ASN A 5 8.88 -21.41 5.01
CA ASN A 5 10.16 -21.19 4.36
C ASN A 5 10.09 -19.96 3.43
N PHE A 6 11.23 -19.46 3.06
CA PHE A 6 11.44 -18.45 2.03
C PHE A 6 12.39 -19.04 1.00
N PRO A 7 11.89 -19.51 -0.18
CA PRO A 7 12.74 -20.01 -1.24
C PRO A 7 13.81 -19.00 -1.65
N SER A 8 15.04 -19.46 -1.83
CA SER A 8 16.09 -18.62 -2.39
C SER A 8 15.86 -18.44 -3.88
N ILE A 9 15.79 -17.19 -4.32
CA ILE A 9 15.57 -16.82 -5.72
C ILE A 9 16.71 -15.93 -6.16
N GLU A 10 17.29 -16.24 -7.30
CA GLU A 10 18.27 -15.38 -7.95
C GLU A 10 17.57 -14.46 -8.96
N GLU A 11 18.05 -13.25 -9.07
CA GLU A 11 17.58 -12.28 -10.05
C GLU A 11 18.09 -12.70 -11.43
N THR A 12 17.20 -12.90 -12.39
CA THR A 12 17.53 -13.25 -13.77
C THR A 12 18.10 -12.04 -14.53
N ASN A 13 18.75 -12.29 -15.69
CA ASN A 13 19.24 -11.20 -16.52
C ASN A 13 18.13 -10.26 -16.97
N ASP A 14 16.95 -10.76 -17.33
CA ASP A 14 15.80 -9.96 -17.76
C ASP A 14 15.30 -9.03 -16.64
N LEU A 15 15.27 -9.52 -15.39
CA LEU A 15 14.92 -8.69 -14.23
C LEU A 15 15.99 -7.62 -13.95
N SER A 16 17.26 -7.96 -14.14
CA SER A 16 18.37 -7.01 -13.98
C SER A 16 18.36 -5.94 -15.07
N GLU A 17 17.97 -6.25 -16.30
CA GLU A 17 17.77 -5.28 -17.37
C GLU A 17 16.58 -4.36 -17.08
N LEU A 18 15.44 -4.94 -16.70
CA LEU A 18 14.26 -4.15 -16.29
C LEU A 18 14.62 -3.18 -15.17
N ARG A 19 15.40 -3.62 -14.18
CA ARG A 19 15.89 -2.76 -13.09
C ARG A 19 16.71 -1.58 -13.60
N LYS A 20 17.60 -1.79 -14.58
CA LYS A 20 18.36 -0.71 -15.20
C LYS A 20 17.46 0.28 -15.92
N ASP A 21 16.44 -0.20 -16.63
CA ASP A 21 15.48 0.65 -17.33
C ASP A 21 14.72 1.54 -16.35
N VAL A 22 14.22 0.96 -15.23
CA VAL A 22 13.52 1.71 -14.19
C VAL A 22 14.44 2.74 -13.54
N ARG A 23 15.67 2.39 -13.21
CA ARG A 23 16.67 3.33 -12.67
C ARG A 23 16.99 4.47 -13.63
N SER A 24 17.12 4.16 -14.91
CA SER A 24 17.36 5.18 -15.95
C SER A 24 16.18 6.16 -16.04
N PHE A 25 14.94 5.65 -16.02
CA PHE A 25 13.74 6.47 -15.99
C PHE A 25 13.71 7.38 -14.75
N ILE A 26 13.96 6.81 -13.56
CA ILE A 26 13.99 7.55 -12.29
C ILE A 26 15.07 8.65 -12.34
N THR A 27 16.26 8.31 -12.80
CA THR A 27 17.37 9.28 -12.91
C THR A 27 17.01 10.44 -13.84
N ASN A 28 16.38 10.16 -14.98
CA ASN A 28 15.92 11.20 -15.90
C ASN A 28 14.84 12.08 -15.24
N SER A 29 13.85 11.48 -14.58
CA SER A 29 12.78 12.21 -13.88
C SER A 29 13.33 13.11 -12.76
N LEU A 30 14.37 12.67 -12.04
CA LEU A 30 15.05 13.49 -11.02
C LEU A 30 15.84 14.64 -11.66
N ASN A 31 16.56 14.40 -12.75
CA ASN A 31 17.30 15.44 -13.49
C ASN A 31 16.34 16.49 -14.06
N ASP A 32 15.18 16.07 -14.55
CA ASP A 32 14.11 16.94 -15.07
C ASP A 32 13.30 17.60 -13.95
N LYS A 33 13.62 17.34 -12.68
CA LYS A 33 12.93 17.88 -11.49
C LYS A 33 11.42 17.59 -11.47
N GLU A 34 11.03 16.42 -11.95
CA GLU A 34 9.61 16.01 -11.95
C GLU A 34 9.11 15.65 -10.56
N PHE A 35 10.02 15.26 -9.67
CA PHE A 35 9.73 15.04 -8.25
C PHE A 35 10.99 15.22 -7.40
N GLU A 36 10.77 15.41 -6.10
CA GLU A 36 11.80 15.32 -5.07
C GLU A 36 11.60 14.02 -4.29
N PRO A 37 12.69 13.28 -3.95
CA PRO A 37 12.60 12.08 -3.14
C PRO A 37 11.91 12.34 -1.81
N ALA A 38 10.90 11.54 -1.47
CA ALA A 38 10.13 11.72 -0.24
C ALA A 38 10.17 10.45 0.62
N ALA A 39 10.17 10.64 1.94
CA ALA A 39 9.95 9.55 2.88
C ALA A 39 8.48 9.11 2.80
N ASP A 40 8.24 7.78 2.87
CA ASP A 40 6.92 7.18 2.83
C ASP A 40 6.06 7.61 1.62
N ALA A 41 6.73 7.75 0.46
CA ALA A 41 6.19 8.34 -0.76
C ALA A 41 4.92 7.64 -1.28
N TRP A 42 4.77 6.34 -1.04
CA TRP A 42 3.60 5.57 -1.48
C TRP A 42 2.30 5.92 -0.74
N VAL A 43 2.41 6.66 0.37
CA VAL A 43 1.25 7.19 1.13
C VAL A 43 1.13 8.69 0.94
N PHE A 44 2.26 9.43 0.98
CA PHE A 44 2.28 10.87 1.17
C PHE A 44 2.68 11.68 -0.08
N SER A 45 3.23 11.03 -1.12
CA SER A 45 3.64 11.76 -2.33
C SER A 45 2.84 11.29 -3.53
N ALA A 46 1.92 12.12 -4.00
CA ALA A 46 1.01 11.83 -5.11
C ALA A 46 1.28 12.73 -6.31
N SER A 47 1.46 12.14 -7.49
CA SER A 47 1.52 12.84 -8.77
C SER A 47 0.71 12.09 -9.83
N PRO A 48 -0.48 12.62 -10.22
CA PRO A 48 -1.23 12.07 -11.33
C PRO A 48 -0.45 12.06 -12.65
N GLN A 49 0.38 13.07 -12.89
CA GLN A 49 1.22 13.16 -14.10
C GLN A 49 2.27 12.05 -14.12
N PHE A 50 2.94 11.80 -13.00
CA PHE A 50 3.89 10.71 -12.86
C PHE A 50 3.21 9.35 -13.03
N SER A 51 1.99 9.18 -12.48
CA SER A 51 1.18 7.98 -12.68
C SER A 51 0.88 7.70 -14.15
N LYS A 52 0.52 8.73 -14.93
CA LYS A 52 0.31 8.60 -16.39
C LYS A 52 1.59 8.20 -17.13
N LYS A 53 2.75 8.72 -16.73
CA LYS A 53 4.05 8.29 -17.29
C LYS A 53 4.32 6.82 -17.01
N LEU A 54 4.10 6.35 -15.78
CA LEU A 54 4.24 4.93 -15.44
C LEU A 54 3.26 4.06 -16.24
N GLY A 55 2.02 4.52 -16.43
CA GLY A 55 1.03 3.87 -17.29
C GLY A 55 1.52 3.72 -18.73
N SER A 56 2.09 4.79 -19.33
CA SER A 56 2.63 4.76 -20.69
C SER A 56 3.83 3.82 -20.85
N MET A 57 4.62 3.61 -19.78
CA MET A 57 5.71 2.64 -19.74
C MET A 57 5.23 1.19 -19.51
N GLY A 58 3.92 0.99 -19.30
CA GLY A 58 3.36 -0.31 -18.97
C GLY A 58 3.74 -0.81 -17.58
N TRP A 59 4.03 0.08 -16.65
CA TRP A 59 4.42 -0.25 -15.27
C TRP A 59 3.26 -0.15 -14.26
N LEU A 60 2.06 0.19 -14.74
CA LEU A 60 0.81 0.03 -14.01
C LEU A 60 0.00 -1.15 -14.57
N GLY A 61 -0.73 -1.86 -13.73
CA GLY A 61 -1.46 -3.06 -14.12
C GLY A 61 -0.54 -4.15 -14.69
N MET A 62 0.71 -4.21 -14.24
CA MET A 62 1.71 -5.12 -14.81
C MET A 62 1.24 -6.58 -14.84
N SER A 63 0.61 -7.06 -13.76
CA SER A 63 0.11 -8.44 -13.67
C SER A 63 -1.34 -8.60 -14.18
N PHE A 64 -2.00 -7.53 -14.60
CA PHE A 64 -3.39 -7.57 -15.06
C PHE A 64 -3.50 -8.18 -16.47
N PRO A 65 -4.61 -8.87 -16.79
CA PRO A 65 -4.80 -9.50 -18.10
C PRO A 65 -4.82 -8.49 -19.24
N LYS A 66 -4.19 -8.82 -20.36
CA LYS A 66 -4.15 -7.98 -21.58
C LYS A 66 -5.53 -7.59 -22.09
N LYS A 67 -6.53 -8.48 -21.97
CA LYS A 67 -7.92 -8.21 -22.42
C LYS A 67 -8.59 -7.01 -21.73
N TYR A 68 -8.06 -6.56 -20.60
CA TYR A 68 -8.52 -5.38 -19.89
C TYR A 68 -7.48 -4.23 -19.87
N GLY A 69 -6.49 -4.28 -20.74
CA GLY A 69 -5.45 -3.24 -20.84
C GLY A 69 -4.25 -3.44 -19.90
N GLY A 70 -4.14 -4.57 -19.23
CA GLY A 70 -2.95 -4.92 -18.44
C GLY A 70 -1.82 -5.47 -19.30
N ASN A 71 -0.66 -5.68 -18.69
CA ASN A 71 0.55 -6.11 -19.40
C ASN A 71 0.86 -7.59 -19.25
N GLN A 72 0.15 -8.31 -18.38
CA GLN A 72 0.31 -9.75 -18.11
C GLN A 72 1.77 -10.14 -17.78
N ARG A 73 2.48 -9.24 -17.09
CA ARG A 73 3.84 -9.47 -16.60
C ARG A 73 3.82 -10.28 -15.30
N THR A 74 4.97 -10.77 -14.94
CA THR A 74 5.18 -11.61 -13.76
C THR A 74 5.15 -10.82 -12.45
N ALA A 75 4.94 -11.50 -11.32
CA ALA A 75 5.00 -10.88 -10.00
C ALA A 75 6.42 -10.40 -9.65
N LEU A 76 7.45 -11.07 -10.17
CA LEU A 76 8.85 -10.67 -9.98
C LEU A 76 9.19 -9.39 -10.77
N GLU A 77 8.74 -9.25 -12.03
CA GLU A 77 8.91 -8.01 -12.78
C GLU A 77 8.22 -6.84 -12.08
N ARG A 78 6.97 -7.03 -11.62
CA ARG A 78 6.25 -6.03 -10.84
C ARG A 78 6.98 -5.67 -9.55
N TYR A 79 7.56 -6.65 -8.87
CA TYR A 79 8.37 -6.42 -7.67
C TYR A 79 9.55 -5.50 -7.96
N VAL A 80 10.31 -5.77 -9.02
CA VAL A 80 11.48 -4.97 -9.41
C VAL A 80 11.11 -3.51 -9.67
N VAL A 81 10.06 -3.26 -10.45
CA VAL A 81 9.59 -1.89 -10.72
C VAL A 81 9.16 -1.19 -9.43
N THR A 82 8.38 -1.88 -8.59
CA THR A 82 7.90 -1.33 -7.33
C THR A 82 9.05 -1.03 -6.36
N GLU A 83 10.03 -1.94 -6.27
CA GLU A 83 11.21 -1.78 -5.40
C GLU A 83 12.02 -0.53 -5.77
N GLU A 84 12.31 -0.31 -7.05
CA GLU A 84 13.10 0.84 -7.51
C GLU A 84 12.35 2.17 -7.32
N LEU A 85 11.04 2.20 -7.62
CA LEU A 85 10.22 3.40 -7.41
C LEU A 85 10.14 3.79 -5.92
N LEU A 86 9.99 2.82 -5.04
CA LEU A 86 9.95 3.08 -3.60
C LEU A 86 11.31 3.49 -3.04
N ALA A 87 12.38 2.82 -3.48
CA ALA A 87 13.73 3.16 -3.05
C ALA A 87 14.12 4.59 -3.42
N SER A 88 13.63 5.09 -4.56
CA SER A 88 13.87 6.47 -5.00
C SER A 88 12.95 7.51 -4.34
N GLY A 89 11.98 7.09 -3.54
CA GLY A 89 10.96 8.00 -2.97
C GLY A 89 10.06 8.64 -4.03
N ALA A 90 9.80 7.94 -5.14
CA ALA A 90 8.99 8.42 -6.25
C ALA A 90 7.52 8.66 -5.85
N PRO A 91 6.81 9.63 -6.47
CA PRO A 91 5.46 10.04 -6.07
C PRO A 91 4.37 9.09 -6.58
N VAL A 92 4.30 7.90 -5.99
CA VAL A 92 3.43 6.78 -6.42
C VAL A 92 2.08 6.72 -5.70
N ALA A 93 1.82 7.58 -4.70
CA ALA A 93 0.63 7.48 -3.87
C ALA A 93 -0.68 7.58 -4.66
N ALA A 94 -0.74 8.35 -5.75
CA ALA A 94 -1.97 8.54 -6.52
C ALA A 94 -2.53 7.21 -7.08
N HIS A 95 -1.69 6.40 -7.70
CA HIS A 95 -2.11 5.12 -8.32
C HIS A 95 -1.96 3.90 -7.39
N TRP A 96 -1.33 4.07 -6.23
CA TRP A 96 -0.91 2.96 -5.38
C TRP A 96 -2.04 1.99 -5.03
N ILE A 97 -3.14 2.53 -4.50
CA ILE A 97 -4.30 1.71 -4.10
C ILE A 97 -4.98 1.11 -5.32
N ALA A 98 -5.13 1.88 -6.40
CA ALA A 98 -5.75 1.44 -7.64
C ALA A 98 -5.02 0.23 -8.25
N ASP A 99 -3.69 0.34 -8.41
CA ASP A 99 -2.86 -0.71 -9.02
C ASP A 99 -2.68 -1.93 -8.13
N ARG A 100 -2.47 -1.72 -6.84
CA ARG A 100 -2.10 -2.82 -5.94
C ARG A 100 -3.28 -3.57 -5.32
N GLN A 101 -4.39 -2.89 -5.07
CA GLN A 101 -5.52 -3.42 -4.33
C GLN A 101 -6.79 -3.43 -5.16
N SER A 102 -7.32 -2.25 -5.50
CA SER A 102 -8.65 -2.12 -6.10
C SER A 102 -8.76 -2.79 -7.48
N GLY A 103 -7.74 -2.65 -8.33
CA GLY A 103 -7.71 -3.31 -9.64
C GLY A 103 -7.76 -4.83 -9.53
N SER A 104 -7.02 -5.40 -8.58
CA SER A 104 -7.04 -6.85 -8.30
C SER A 104 -8.40 -7.32 -7.77
N GLN A 105 -9.06 -6.52 -6.91
CA GLN A 105 -10.40 -6.80 -6.41
C GLN A 105 -11.43 -6.77 -7.54
N ILE A 106 -11.38 -5.75 -8.40
CA ILE A 106 -12.27 -5.62 -9.56
C ILE A 106 -12.06 -6.79 -10.53
N LEU A 107 -10.81 -7.16 -10.83
CA LEU A 107 -10.51 -8.31 -11.70
C LEU A 107 -11.04 -9.63 -11.15
N ARG A 108 -11.01 -9.81 -9.83
CA ARG A 108 -11.43 -11.05 -9.18
C ARG A 108 -12.94 -11.12 -9.00
N TYR A 109 -13.60 -10.03 -8.64
CA TYR A 109 -15.00 -10.03 -8.19
C TYR A 109 -15.93 -9.16 -9.04
N GLY A 110 -15.38 -8.21 -9.78
CA GLY A 110 -16.18 -7.26 -10.57
C GLY A 110 -16.92 -7.90 -11.76
N SER A 111 -17.98 -7.26 -12.20
CA SER A 111 -18.67 -7.60 -13.43
C SER A 111 -17.77 -7.34 -14.66
N GLU A 112 -18.14 -7.90 -15.81
CA GLU A 112 -17.40 -7.65 -17.05
C GLU A 112 -17.43 -6.16 -17.45
N GLU A 113 -18.53 -5.47 -17.15
CA GLU A 113 -18.70 -4.02 -17.37
C GLU A 113 -17.75 -3.22 -16.47
N GLN A 114 -17.68 -3.56 -15.17
CA GLN A 114 -16.75 -2.94 -14.22
C GLN A 114 -15.29 -3.15 -14.68
N LYS A 115 -14.91 -4.37 -15.07
CA LYS A 115 -13.57 -4.68 -15.55
C LYS A 115 -13.20 -3.88 -16.80
N LYS A 116 -14.09 -3.85 -17.81
CA LYS A 116 -13.85 -3.17 -19.09
C LYS A 116 -13.83 -1.64 -18.96
N SER A 117 -14.61 -1.08 -18.06
CA SER A 117 -14.70 0.38 -17.89
C SER A 117 -13.63 0.98 -16.99
N ILE A 118 -13.10 0.20 -16.02
CA ILE A 118 -12.24 0.73 -14.95
C ILE A 118 -10.79 0.29 -15.12
N ILE A 119 -10.55 -0.99 -15.39
CA ILE A 119 -9.16 -1.52 -15.44
C ILE A 119 -8.30 -0.76 -16.46
N PRO A 120 -8.74 -0.45 -17.68
CA PRO A 120 -7.93 0.32 -18.63
C PRO A 120 -7.52 1.70 -18.09
N LYS A 121 -8.39 2.36 -17.32
CA LYS A 121 -8.10 3.67 -16.72
C LYS A 121 -7.12 3.57 -15.54
N ILE A 122 -7.11 2.45 -14.81
CA ILE A 122 -6.10 2.16 -13.78
C ILE A 122 -4.74 1.95 -14.45
N THR A 123 -4.69 1.13 -15.50
CA THR A 123 -3.43 0.79 -16.18
C THR A 123 -2.83 1.97 -16.96
N SER A 124 -3.64 2.94 -17.39
CA SER A 124 -3.17 4.19 -17.98
C SER A 124 -2.75 5.24 -16.93
N GLY A 125 -2.97 5.00 -15.65
CA GLY A 125 -2.69 5.97 -14.57
C GLY A 125 -3.66 7.14 -14.50
N GLU A 126 -4.91 6.95 -14.93
CA GLU A 126 -5.96 7.99 -14.99
C GLU A 126 -7.09 7.78 -14.00
N CYS A 127 -7.12 6.65 -13.32
CA CYS A 127 -8.14 6.33 -12.33
C CYS A 127 -7.53 5.93 -11.00
N PHE A 128 -7.87 6.68 -9.97
CA PHE A 128 -7.34 6.53 -8.61
C PHE A 128 -8.43 6.04 -7.66
N PHE A 129 -8.01 5.30 -6.65
CA PHE A 129 -8.89 4.64 -5.72
C PHE A 129 -8.53 4.93 -4.27
N ALA A 130 -9.56 4.93 -3.43
CA ALA A 130 -9.44 4.83 -2.00
C ALA A 130 -10.15 3.57 -1.47
N ILE A 131 -9.84 3.20 -0.24
CA ILE A 131 -10.48 2.08 0.46
C ILE A 131 -11.24 2.62 1.66
N GLY A 132 -12.54 2.34 1.73
CA GLY A 132 -13.45 2.73 2.80
C GLY A 132 -13.84 1.53 3.66
N MET A 133 -12.97 1.15 4.60
CA MET A 133 -13.22 0.05 5.53
C MET A 133 -13.52 0.57 6.94
N SER A 134 -12.55 1.23 7.57
CA SER A 134 -12.62 1.69 8.94
C SER A 134 -13.69 2.77 9.16
N GLU A 135 -14.28 2.78 10.35
CA GLU A 135 -15.24 3.78 10.83
C GLU A 135 -14.74 4.38 12.15
N PRO A 136 -15.28 5.51 12.61
CA PRO A 136 -14.86 6.11 13.88
C PRO A 136 -14.83 5.13 15.06
N ASP A 137 -15.79 4.19 15.10
CA ASP A 137 -15.93 3.19 16.16
C ASP A 137 -15.43 1.80 15.77
N SER A 138 -14.91 1.61 14.56
CA SER A 138 -14.57 0.29 14.01
C SER A 138 -13.31 0.35 13.13
N GLY A 139 -12.19 -0.07 13.68
CA GLY A 139 -10.91 -0.19 12.98
C GLY A 139 -10.43 -1.65 12.93
N SER A 140 -9.68 -2.10 13.95
CA SER A 140 -9.24 -3.50 14.05
C SER A 140 -10.40 -4.49 14.18
N ASP A 141 -11.52 -4.07 14.79
CA ASP A 141 -12.77 -4.82 14.80
C ASP A 141 -13.66 -4.46 13.60
N LEU A 142 -13.18 -4.76 12.41
CA LEU A 142 -13.82 -4.40 11.16
C LEU A 142 -15.20 -5.07 10.96
N ALA A 143 -15.47 -6.18 11.63
CA ALA A 143 -16.79 -6.82 11.60
C ALA A 143 -17.91 -5.99 12.27
N SER A 144 -17.55 -4.95 13.02
CA SER A 144 -18.49 -4.05 13.71
C SER A 144 -18.90 -2.82 12.89
N VAL A 145 -18.54 -2.74 11.60
CA VAL A 145 -18.93 -1.60 10.74
C VAL A 145 -20.43 -1.40 10.67
N LYS A 146 -20.85 -0.14 10.72
CA LYS A 146 -22.23 0.31 10.77
C LYS A 146 -22.71 0.95 9.45
N THR A 147 -21.80 1.38 8.56
CA THR A 147 -22.16 1.86 7.23
C THR A 147 -23.09 0.86 6.56
N LYS A 148 -24.26 1.32 6.12
CA LYS A 148 -25.37 0.50 5.66
C LYS A 148 -25.65 0.75 4.17
N ALA A 149 -25.88 -0.32 3.44
CA ALA A 149 -26.40 -0.25 2.08
C ALA A 149 -27.77 -0.94 2.04
N THR A 150 -28.83 -0.15 1.90
CA THR A 150 -30.21 -0.65 1.83
C THR A 150 -30.63 -0.79 0.39
N LYS A 151 -31.17 -1.96 0.03
CA LYS A 151 -31.66 -2.23 -1.31
C LYS A 151 -32.88 -1.37 -1.62
N ILE A 152 -32.90 -0.74 -2.78
CA ILE A 152 -34.03 0.03 -3.33
C ILE A 152 -34.39 -0.53 -4.70
N GLU A 153 -35.45 -0.06 -5.33
CA GLU A 153 -35.97 -0.60 -6.60
C GLU A 153 -34.89 -0.71 -7.68
N ASN A 154 -34.10 0.36 -7.87
CA ASN A 154 -33.09 0.43 -8.94
C ASN A 154 -31.65 0.50 -8.46
N GLY A 155 -31.33 -0.06 -7.27
CA GLY A 155 -29.97 -0.04 -6.74
C GLY A 155 -29.90 -0.12 -5.24
N TRP A 156 -29.10 0.75 -4.66
CA TRP A 156 -28.82 0.79 -3.24
C TRP A 156 -28.83 2.22 -2.69
N ASN A 157 -29.29 2.38 -1.46
CA ASN A 157 -29.08 3.60 -0.69
C ASN A 157 -27.95 3.36 0.31
N LEU A 158 -26.83 4.07 0.15
CA LEU A 158 -25.65 3.97 1.00
C LEU A 158 -25.67 5.11 2.02
N GLU A 159 -25.58 4.74 3.30
CA GLU A 159 -25.54 5.68 4.43
C GLU A 159 -24.47 5.27 5.42
N GLY A 160 -23.66 6.22 5.88
CA GLY A 160 -22.62 5.97 6.87
C GLY A 160 -21.38 6.85 6.69
N ARG A 161 -20.34 6.49 7.45
CA ARG A 161 -19.10 7.28 7.52
C ARG A 161 -17.88 6.37 7.54
N LYS A 162 -16.92 6.65 6.68
CA LYS A 162 -15.61 6.00 6.68
C LYS A 162 -14.53 6.98 7.12
N ILE A 163 -13.49 6.46 7.77
CA ILE A 163 -12.38 7.26 8.29
C ILE A 163 -11.03 6.60 7.93
N TRP A 164 -9.98 7.39 7.94
CA TRP A 164 -8.61 6.96 7.61
C TRP A 164 -8.45 6.47 6.17
N SER A 165 -9.31 6.93 5.27
CA SER A 165 -9.22 6.59 3.85
C SER A 165 -8.07 7.37 3.20
N THR A 166 -6.97 6.68 2.91
CA THR A 166 -5.79 7.28 2.27
C THR A 166 -6.13 7.78 0.88
N GLY A 167 -5.78 9.03 0.57
CA GLY A 167 -5.88 9.61 -0.76
C GLY A 167 -7.31 9.79 -1.31
N ALA A 168 -8.36 9.66 -0.48
CA ALA A 168 -9.75 9.75 -0.97
C ALA A 168 -10.07 11.09 -1.66
N HIS A 169 -9.44 12.19 -1.24
CA HIS A 169 -9.58 13.51 -1.87
C HIS A 169 -9.01 13.61 -3.29
N LEU A 170 -8.17 12.64 -3.70
CA LEU A 170 -7.60 12.55 -5.06
C LEU A 170 -8.23 11.42 -5.87
N SER A 171 -9.08 10.59 -5.26
CA SER A 171 -9.59 9.36 -5.85
C SER A 171 -10.87 9.60 -6.65
N ASN A 172 -11.03 8.84 -7.74
CA ASN A 172 -12.26 8.80 -8.51
C ASN A 172 -13.30 7.88 -7.87
N TYR A 173 -12.83 6.76 -7.32
CA TYR A 173 -13.67 5.74 -6.73
C TYR A 173 -13.18 5.32 -5.35
N MET A 174 -14.12 4.77 -4.57
CA MET A 174 -13.81 4.11 -3.31
C MET A 174 -14.46 2.72 -3.28
N ILE A 175 -13.70 1.70 -2.86
CA ILE A 175 -14.29 0.41 -2.49
C ILE A 175 -14.75 0.52 -1.03
N VAL A 176 -16.06 0.48 -0.82
CA VAL A 176 -16.69 0.70 0.49
C VAL A 176 -17.22 -0.62 1.05
N LEU A 177 -16.78 -0.99 2.25
CA LEU A 177 -17.38 -2.08 3.00
C LEU A 177 -18.64 -1.57 3.72
N ALA A 178 -19.78 -2.17 3.44
CA ALA A 178 -21.07 -1.81 4.05
C ALA A 178 -21.87 -3.04 4.44
N ARG A 179 -22.81 -2.85 5.34
CA ARG A 179 -23.72 -3.87 5.80
C ARG A 179 -25.00 -3.84 4.97
N THR A 180 -25.31 -4.96 4.31
CA THR A 180 -26.53 -5.14 3.50
C THR A 180 -27.62 -5.92 4.24
N SER A 181 -27.24 -6.69 5.27
CA SER A 181 -28.17 -7.36 6.17
C SER A 181 -27.57 -7.48 7.58
N PRO A 182 -28.39 -7.68 8.63
CA PRO A 182 -27.89 -7.90 9.97
C PRO A 182 -26.93 -9.10 10.05
N ALA A 183 -25.93 -9.02 10.94
CA ALA A 183 -25.14 -10.19 11.32
C ALA A 183 -26.02 -11.21 12.06
N SER A 184 -25.75 -12.50 11.90
CA SER A 184 -26.38 -13.52 12.74
C SER A 184 -25.63 -13.64 14.09
N GLU A 185 -26.31 -14.20 15.09
CA GLU A 185 -25.68 -14.50 16.40
C GLU A 185 -24.49 -15.45 16.28
N LYS A 186 -24.51 -16.32 15.25
CA LYS A 186 -23.47 -17.32 15.01
C LYS A 186 -22.30 -16.81 14.18
N ASN A 187 -22.51 -15.76 13.38
CA ASN A 187 -21.49 -15.24 12.45
C ASN A 187 -21.60 -13.72 12.28
N ARG A 188 -20.76 -13.00 12.99
CA ARG A 188 -20.69 -11.53 12.93
C ARG A 188 -20.23 -10.96 11.58
N HIS A 189 -19.67 -11.80 10.70
CA HIS A 189 -19.19 -11.41 9.37
C HIS A 189 -20.27 -11.49 8.29
N GLU A 190 -21.43 -12.07 8.58
CA GLU A 190 -22.57 -12.10 7.67
C GLU A 190 -23.10 -10.72 7.33
N GLY A 191 -23.69 -10.59 6.16
CA GLY A 191 -24.33 -9.35 5.71
C GLY A 191 -23.38 -8.22 5.35
N LEU A 192 -22.07 -8.48 5.23
CA LEU A 192 -21.10 -7.53 4.75
C LEU A 192 -20.94 -7.67 3.22
N SER A 193 -20.94 -6.54 2.52
CA SER A 193 -20.78 -6.43 1.07
C SER A 193 -19.82 -5.30 0.73
N GLN A 194 -19.16 -5.37 -0.42
CA GLN A 194 -18.34 -4.27 -0.94
C GLN A 194 -19.05 -3.57 -2.09
N PHE A 195 -18.89 -2.26 -2.14
CA PHE A 195 -19.46 -1.40 -3.18
C PHE A 195 -18.39 -0.56 -3.83
N LEU A 196 -18.46 -0.43 -5.14
CA LEU A 196 -17.69 0.50 -5.93
C LEU A 196 -18.43 1.82 -5.98
N VAL A 197 -17.95 2.82 -5.25
CA VAL A 197 -18.62 4.11 -5.10
C VAL A 197 -17.84 5.19 -5.86
N ASP A 198 -18.49 5.85 -6.81
CA ASP A 198 -17.96 7.06 -7.44
C ASP A 198 -18.01 8.20 -6.44
N LEU A 199 -16.86 8.79 -6.13
CA LEU A 199 -16.74 9.86 -5.14
C LEU A 199 -17.27 11.22 -5.64
N SER A 200 -17.59 11.34 -6.92
CA SER A 200 -18.25 12.53 -7.49
C SER A 200 -19.77 12.53 -7.34
N LEU A 201 -20.37 11.43 -6.85
CA LEU A 201 -21.81 11.34 -6.67
C LEU A 201 -22.34 12.39 -5.68
N PRO A 202 -23.57 12.89 -5.89
CA PRO A 202 -24.24 13.74 -4.91
C PRO A 202 -24.28 13.09 -3.53
N ASN A 203 -24.18 13.90 -2.48
CA ASN A 203 -24.23 13.46 -1.06
C ASN A 203 -23.02 12.62 -0.62
N VAL A 204 -21.96 12.54 -1.41
CA VAL A 204 -20.64 12.08 -0.97
C VAL A 204 -19.83 13.30 -0.54
N SER A 205 -19.30 13.28 0.67
CA SER A 205 -18.43 14.34 1.18
C SER A 205 -17.10 13.75 1.67
N VAL A 206 -15.99 14.24 1.12
CA VAL A 206 -14.64 13.82 1.50
C VAL A 206 -13.93 14.98 2.21
N LYS A 207 -13.49 14.75 3.46
CA LYS A 207 -12.83 15.77 4.27
C LYS A 207 -11.47 15.26 4.76
N GLY A 208 -10.41 16.01 4.45
CA GLY A 208 -9.06 15.68 4.88
C GLY A 208 -8.86 15.81 6.39
N ILE A 209 -8.20 14.83 6.98
CA ILE A 209 -7.80 14.78 8.38
C ILE A 209 -6.34 15.19 8.46
N PRO A 210 -5.97 16.26 9.21
CA PRO A 210 -4.58 16.61 9.39
C PRO A 210 -3.88 15.56 10.26
N ASP A 211 -2.69 15.14 9.81
CA ASP A 211 -1.81 14.26 10.57
C ASP A 211 -0.76 15.06 11.38
N MET A 212 0.21 14.39 11.98
CA MET A 212 1.27 15.03 12.78
C MET A 212 2.18 15.94 11.95
N THR A 213 2.24 15.77 10.62
CA THR A 213 2.99 16.66 9.71
C THR A 213 2.17 17.87 9.28
N GLY A 214 0.90 17.98 9.67
CA GLY A 214 -0.04 18.99 9.20
C GLY A 214 -0.65 18.70 7.82
N GLN A 215 -0.21 17.63 7.15
CA GLN A 215 -0.73 17.21 5.85
C GLN A 215 -2.06 16.46 5.99
N ARG A 216 -2.81 16.34 4.89
CA ARG A 216 -4.18 15.79 4.92
C ARG A 216 -4.34 14.63 3.94
N HIS A 217 -3.51 13.62 4.09
CA HIS A 217 -3.57 12.41 3.24
C HIS A 217 -4.68 11.46 3.64
N PHE A 218 -5.00 11.42 4.92
CA PHE A 218 -6.11 10.64 5.44
C PHE A 218 -7.41 11.45 5.36
N ASN A 219 -8.50 10.76 5.10
CA ASN A 219 -9.78 11.41 4.89
C ASN A 219 -10.88 10.71 5.69
N GLU A 220 -11.84 11.52 6.12
CA GLU A 220 -13.17 11.08 6.47
C GLU A 220 -14.05 11.19 5.23
N THR A 221 -14.87 10.17 4.98
CA THR A 221 -15.84 10.17 3.87
C THR A 221 -17.22 9.91 4.43
N LEU A 222 -18.13 10.85 4.23
CA LEU A 222 -19.54 10.76 4.61
C LEU A 222 -20.38 10.38 3.39
N PHE A 223 -21.25 9.41 3.57
CA PHE A 223 -22.29 9.00 2.64
C PHE A 223 -23.64 9.35 3.26
N ASP A 224 -24.31 10.37 2.73
CA ASP A 224 -25.60 10.85 3.24
C ASP A 224 -26.70 10.49 2.26
N ASN A 225 -27.26 9.28 2.40
CA ASN A 225 -28.27 8.75 1.48
C ASN A 225 -27.83 8.75 0.01
N VAL A 226 -26.63 8.23 -0.25
CA VAL A 226 -26.05 8.14 -1.60
C VAL A 226 -26.73 7.04 -2.41
N ILE A 227 -27.34 7.41 -3.51
CA ILE A 227 -28.01 6.46 -4.41
C ILE A 227 -26.98 5.83 -5.35
N LEU A 228 -26.82 4.53 -5.23
CA LEU A 228 -25.94 3.72 -6.07
C LEU A 228 -26.76 2.87 -7.04
N SER A 229 -26.24 2.67 -8.25
CA SER A 229 -26.83 1.73 -9.21
C SER A 229 -26.71 0.27 -8.73
N LYS A 230 -27.44 -0.64 -9.37
CA LYS A 230 -27.30 -2.10 -9.12
C LYS A 230 -25.88 -2.58 -9.37
N ASP A 231 -25.21 -1.98 -10.36
CA ASP A 231 -23.85 -2.34 -10.76
C ASP A 231 -22.75 -1.81 -9.83
N ALA A 232 -23.11 -1.06 -8.78
CA ALA A 232 -22.15 -0.63 -7.78
C ALA A 232 -21.72 -1.76 -6.83
N LEU A 233 -22.49 -2.84 -6.71
CA LEU A 233 -22.12 -4.01 -5.91
C LEU A 233 -20.89 -4.69 -6.51
N LEU A 234 -19.82 -4.86 -5.71
CA LEU A 234 -18.64 -5.58 -6.12
C LEU A 234 -18.76 -7.06 -5.72
N GLY A 235 -18.98 -7.92 -6.70
CA GLY A 235 -19.14 -9.36 -6.49
C GLY A 235 -20.54 -9.75 -6.01
N VAL A 236 -20.63 -10.55 -4.96
CA VAL A 236 -21.88 -11.14 -4.46
C VAL A 236 -22.28 -10.52 -3.14
N GLU A 237 -23.53 -10.14 -2.98
CA GLU A 237 -24.11 -9.64 -1.74
C GLU A 237 -23.81 -10.59 -0.56
N GLY A 238 -23.41 -10.04 0.58
CA GLY A 238 -23.07 -10.80 1.78
C GLY A 238 -21.70 -11.49 1.77
N LYS A 239 -20.90 -11.35 0.69
CA LYS A 239 -19.55 -11.95 0.58
C LYS A 239 -18.40 -10.97 0.83
N GLY A 240 -18.69 -9.76 1.28
CA GLY A 240 -17.68 -8.70 1.48
C GLY A 240 -16.56 -9.10 2.44
N TRP A 241 -16.85 -9.88 3.48
CA TRP A 241 -15.81 -10.31 4.43
C TRP A 241 -14.71 -11.14 3.77
N SER A 242 -15.08 -12.12 2.94
CA SER A 242 -14.11 -12.94 2.22
C SER A 242 -13.28 -12.12 1.21
N GLN A 243 -13.87 -11.10 0.63
CA GLN A 243 -13.19 -10.17 -0.27
C GLN A 243 -12.13 -9.36 0.49
N VAL A 244 -12.48 -8.78 1.66
CA VAL A 244 -11.55 -8.04 2.53
C VAL A 244 -10.36 -8.90 2.96
N VAL A 245 -10.60 -10.13 3.40
CA VAL A 245 -9.52 -11.04 3.81
C VAL A 245 -8.57 -11.33 2.66
N GLY A 246 -9.10 -11.57 1.46
CA GLY A 246 -8.28 -11.80 0.25
C GLY A 246 -7.47 -10.60 -0.19
N GLU A 247 -7.97 -9.38 0.01
CA GLU A 247 -7.28 -8.12 -0.28
C GLU A 247 -6.07 -7.91 0.65
N LEU A 248 -6.31 -8.03 1.95
CA LEU A 248 -5.27 -7.83 2.97
C LEU A 248 -4.08 -8.79 2.83
N ALA A 249 -4.28 -9.97 2.27
CA ALA A 249 -3.19 -10.92 2.04
C ALA A 249 -2.19 -10.41 0.99
N LEU A 250 -2.66 -9.74 -0.07
CA LEU A 250 -1.82 -9.19 -1.14
C LEU A 250 -1.07 -7.91 -0.72
N GLU A 251 -1.62 -7.15 0.22
CA GLU A 251 -1.08 -5.87 0.67
C GLU A 251 0.19 -6.00 1.53
N ARG A 252 0.41 -7.14 2.21
CA ARG A 252 1.35 -7.25 3.33
C ARG A 252 2.79 -7.58 2.97
N SER A 253 3.09 -7.94 1.73
CA SER A 253 4.37 -8.56 1.36
C SER A 253 5.32 -7.69 0.55
N GLY A 254 4.87 -6.54 0.10
CA GLY A 254 5.64 -5.71 -0.82
C GLY A 254 6.77 -4.93 -0.16
N PRO A 255 7.68 -4.37 -0.97
CA PRO A 255 8.83 -3.60 -0.50
C PRO A 255 8.45 -2.32 0.25
N GLU A 256 7.22 -1.84 0.14
CA GLU A 256 6.68 -0.73 0.95
C GLU A 256 6.71 -1.01 2.47
N ARG A 257 6.95 -2.24 2.87
CA ARG A 257 6.98 -2.61 4.29
C ARG A 257 8.34 -2.40 4.95
N PHE A 258 9.36 -2.03 4.16
CA PHE A 258 10.73 -1.78 4.64
C PHE A 258 11.50 -0.73 3.82
N LEU A 259 10.89 -0.16 2.78
CA LEU A 259 11.50 0.90 1.97
C LEU A 259 10.80 2.26 2.11
N SER A 260 9.81 2.40 3.01
CA SER A 260 9.08 3.66 3.18
C SER A 260 10.01 4.84 3.53
N HIS A 261 11.08 4.58 4.28
CA HIS A 261 12.05 5.59 4.70
C HIS A 261 13.47 5.33 4.16
N PHE A 262 13.59 4.51 3.10
CA PHE A 262 14.89 4.16 2.54
C PHE A 262 15.64 5.38 1.98
N THR A 263 14.94 6.34 1.39
CA THR A 263 15.51 7.61 0.91
C THR A 263 16.26 8.36 2.01
N LEU A 264 15.77 8.32 3.24
CA LEU A 264 16.46 8.90 4.40
C LEU A 264 17.78 8.15 4.67
N LEU A 265 17.76 6.82 4.70
CA LEU A 265 18.94 6.00 4.95
C LEU A 265 20.00 6.19 3.87
N GLU A 266 19.59 6.19 2.61
CA GLU A 266 20.49 6.38 1.47
C GLU A 266 21.14 7.78 1.48
N SER A 267 20.33 8.82 1.65
CA SER A 267 20.82 10.20 1.74
C SER A 267 21.79 10.38 2.92
N PHE A 268 21.47 9.77 4.06
CA PHE A 268 22.31 9.80 5.24
C PHE A 268 23.67 9.12 5.01
N ILE A 269 23.67 7.93 4.41
CA ILE A 269 24.91 7.21 4.10
C ILE A 269 25.77 7.99 3.11
N ASN A 270 25.17 8.57 2.08
CA ASN A 270 25.88 9.34 1.07
C ASN A 270 26.52 10.60 1.66
N GLU A 271 25.81 11.32 2.53
CA GLU A 271 26.29 12.53 3.16
C GLU A 271 27.45 12.27 4.13
N PHE A 272 27.31 11.26 4.99
CA PHE A 272 28.23 11.01 6.08
C PHE A 272 29.21 9.85 5.85
N LYS A 273 29.41 9.47 4.59
CA LYS A 273 30.21 8.30 4.19
C LYS A 273 31.56 8.22 4.90
N ASP A 274 32.32 9.31 4.91
CA ASP A 274 33.69 9.32 5.45
C ASP A 274 33.72 9.18 6.99
N ILE A 275 32.70 9.69 7.67
CA ILE A 275 32.55 9.57 9.11
C ILE A 275 32.06 8.18 9.48
N LEU A 276 31.12 7.63 8.72
CA LEU A 276 30.60 6.30 8.92
C LEU A 276 31.64 5.20 8.78
N ILE A 277 32.58 5.35 7.85
CA ILE A 277 33.71 4.43 7.68
C ILE A 277 34.58 4.40 8.95
N LYS A 278 34.77 5.54 9.62
CA LYS A 278 35.65 5.66 10.78
C LYS A 278 34.98 5.24 12.10
N SER A 279 33.73 5.59 12.32
CA SER A 279 33.07 5.46 13.62
C SER A 279 31.68 4.86 13.61
N GLY A 280 31.02 4.72 12.44
CA GLY A 280 29.63 4.32 12.32
C GLY A 280 29.37 2.99 11.59
N SER A 281 30.42 2.33 11.07
CA SER A 281 30.26 1.18 10.18
C SER A 281 29.49 0.00 10.77
N LYS A 282 29.61 -0.25 12.08
CA LYS A 282 28.90 -1.36 12.74
C LYS A 282 27.39 -1.15 12.77
N LEU A 283 26.91 0.06 13.07
CA LEU A 283 25.48 0.38 13.13
C LEU A 283 24.86 0.32 11.74
N ILE A 284 25.49 0.97 10.78
CA ILE A 284 25.01 0.96 9.37
C ILE A 284 25.10 -0.46 8.79
N GLY A 285 26.16 -1.21 9.08
CA GLY A 285 26.28 -2.60 8.64
C GLY A 285 25.14 -3.48 9.15
N LYS A 286 24.67 -3.27 10.38
CA LYS A 286 23.49 -3.96 10.92
C LYS A 286 22.23 -3.59 10.15
N LEU A 287 21.98 -2.29 9.90
CA LEU A 287 20.82 -1.84 9.12
C LEU A 287 20.82 -2.43 7.72
N ILE A 288 21.96 -2.44 7.02
CA ILE A 288 22.08 -3.00 5.67
C ILE A 288 21.85 -4.52 5.69
N ALA A 289 22.36 -5.26 6.69
CA ALA A 289 22.14 -6.69 6.80
C ALA A 289 20.63 -7.03 7.01
N GLU A 290 19.95 -6.28 7.86
CA GLU A 290 18.49 -6.45 8.09
C GLU A 290 17.70 -6.08 6.84
N LEU A 291 18.03 -4.97 6.19
CA LEU A 291 17.40 -4.54 4.93
C LEU A 291 17.54 -5.61 3.84
N GLN A 292 18.74 -6.15 3.65
CA GLN A 292 18.98 -7.22 2.66
C GLN A 292 18.21 -8.50 2.99
N THR A 293 18.07 -8.82 4.27
CA THR A 293 17.26 -9.96 4.71
C THR A 293 15.78 -9.75 4.35
N LEU A 294 15.21 -8.59 4.69
CA LEU A 294 13.82 -8.24 4.36
C LEU A 294 13.59 -8.22 2.85
N ARG A 295 14.52 -7.66 2.09
CA ARG A 295 14.47 -7.64 0.63
C ARG A 295 14.38 -9.06 0.05
N ARG A 296 15.27 -9.96 0.49
CA ARG A 296 15.27 -11.38 0.04
C ARG A 296 13.97 -12.09 0.41
N MET A 297 13.47 -11.88 1.63
CA MET A 297 12.20 -12.48 2.06
C MET A 297 11.02 -11.98 1.22
N SER A 298 10.94 -10.67 0.98
CA SER A 298 9.88 -10.07 0.17
C SER A 298 9.96 -10.51 -1.31
N PHE A 299 11.14 -10.59 -1.88
CA PHE A 299 11.37 -11.11 -3.23
C PHE A 299 10.96 -12.59 -3.36
N SER A 300 11.27 -13.40 -2.34
CA SER A 300 10.82 -14.79 -2.25
C SER A 300 9.29 -14.90 -2.25
N ILE A 301 8.59 -14.02 -1.53
CA ILE A 301 7.12 -13.98 -1.53
C ILE A 301 6.57 -13.64 -2.93
N ALA A 302 7.21 -12.71 -3.65
CA ALA A 302 6.80 -12.40 -5.02
C ALA A 302 6.92 -13.63 -5.94
N SER A 303 7.96 -14.45 -5.78
CA SER A 303 8.10 -15.71 -6.50
C SER A 303 7.03 -16.74 -6.11
N MET A 304 6.72 -16.87 -4.81
CA MET A 304 5.65 -17.76 -4.35
C MET A 304 4.29 -17.37 -4.96
N LEU A 305 3.97 -16.06 -4.99
CA LEU A 305 2.76 -15.54 -5.63
C LEU A 305 2.74 -15.84 -7.14
N GLN A 306 3.88 -15.71 -7.82
CA GLN A 306 4.02 -16.06 -9.24
C GLN A 306 3.73 -17.54 -9.50
N ASN A 307 4.09 -18.42 -8.58
CA ASN A 307 3.84 -19.86 -8.64
C ASN A 307 2.40 -20.25 -8.19
N GLY A 308 1.53 -19.26 -7.89
CA GLY A 308 0.16 -19.50 -7.46
C GLY A 308 0.02 -19.92 -6.00
N GLU A 309 1.06 -19.75 -5.19
CA GLU A 309 1.02 -20.00 -3.75
C GLU A 309 0.32 -18.87 -2.99
N SER A 310 -0.12 -19.14 -1.75
CA SER A 310 -0.73 -18.17 -0.84
C SER A 310 0.15 -17.94 0.40
N PRO A 311 1.20 -17.11 0.33
CA PRO A 311 2.19 -16.93 1.39
C PRO A 311 1.74 -15.97 2.49
N GLU A 312 0.53 -16.13 3.04
CA GLU A 312 -0.07 -15.19 4.02
C GLU A 312 0.76 -15.07 5.30
N THR A 313 1.31 -16.18 5.80
CA THR A 313 2.14 -16.18 7.01
C THR A 313 3.46 -15.48 6.78
N GLN A 314 4.12 -15.76 5.64
CA GLN A 314 5.36 -15.12 5.24
C GLN A 314 5.17 -13.61 5.05
N ALA A 315 4.06 -13.20 4.42
CA ALA A 315 3.71 -11.80 4.23
C ALA A 315 3.50 -11.06 5.57
N ALA A 316 2.77 -11.67 6.51
CA ALA A 316 2.59 -11.12 7.85
C ALA A 316 3.94 -11.00 8.60
N PHE A 317 4.84 -11.95 8.39
CA PHE A 317 6.17 -11.95 9.01
C PHE A 317 7.06 -10.84 8.45
N VAL A 318 7.09 -10.66 7.12
CA VAL A 318 7.83 -9.55 6.48
C VAL A 318 7.31 -8.20 6.95
N LYS A 319 5.98 -8.03 7.04
CA LYS A 319 5.39 -6.78 7.55
C LYS A 319 5.80 -6.51 9.01
N GLU A 320 5.75 -7.50 9.89
CA GLU A 320 6.12 -7.34 11.30
C GLU A 320 7.60 -6.97 11.45
N LEU A 321 8.49 -7.64 10.73
CA LEU A 321 9.92 -7.34 10.75
C LEU A 321 10.25 -6.01 10.08
N GLY A 322 9.59 -5.69 8.96
CA GLY A 322 9.77 -4.42 8.27
C GLY A 322 9.38 -3.22 9.13
N ASN A 323 8.25 -3.29 9.82
CA ASN A 323 7.86 -2.23 10.77
C ASN A 323 8.91 -2.01 11.86
N LYS A 324 9.50 -3.09 12.40
CA LYS A 324 10.57 -3.00 13.39
C LYS A 324 11.83 -2.40 12.80
N PHE A 325 12.21 -2.83 11.60
CA PHE A 325 13.38 -2.33 10.89
C PHE A 325 13.28 -0.82 10.66
N GLU A 326 12.18 -0.33 10.09
CA GLU A 326 12.01 1.08 9.79
C GLU A 326 12.06 1.94 11.05
N LYS A 327 11.39 1.50 12.12
CA LYS A 327 11.46 2.18 13.41
C LYS A 327 12.89 2.20 13.97
N MET A 328 13.56 1.06 13.96
CA MET A 328 14.94 0.97 14.42
C MET A 328 15.88 1.84 13.58
N MET A 329 15.68 1.90 12.27
CA MET A 329 16.48 2.75 11.38
C MET A 329 16.37 4.23 11.77
N VAL A 330 15.16 4.77 11.92
CA VAL A 330 14.95 6.17 12.32
C VAL A 330 15.56 6.46 13.69
N GLU A 331 15.41 5.55 14.67
CA GLU A 331 16.02 5.70 15.99
C GLU A 331 17.56 5.65 15.94
N THR A 332 18.12 4.76 15.12
CA THR A 332 19.58 4.68 14.92
C THR A 332 20.15 5.99 14.34
N LEU A 333 19.45 6.59 13.37
CA LEU A 333 19.86 7.87 12.80
C LEU A 333 19.70 9.02 13.81
N ARG A 334 18.68 8.95 14.67
CA ARG A 334 18.52 9.90 15.77
C ARG A 334 19.67 9.80 16.78
N GLU A 335 20.09 8.58 17.16
CA GLU A 335 21.26 8.40 18.03
C GLU A 335 22.53 8.96 17.42
N PHE A 336 22.68 8.87 16.09
CA PHE A 336 23.81 9.44 15.37
C PHE A 336 23.86 10.98 15.45
N SER A 337 22.73 11.64 15.65
CA SER A 337 22.72 13.11 15.87
C SER A 337 23.43 13.58 17.13
N ASN A 338 23.79 12.66 18.04
CA ASN A 338 24.70 12.93 19.17
C ASN A 338 26.17 13.06 18.73
N ILE A 339 26.51 12.57 17.54
CA ILE A 339 27.87 12.65 16.96
C ILE A 339 27.96 13.88 16.02
N ILE A 340 26.96 14.02 15.15
CA ILE A 340 26.80 15.19 14.27
C ILE A 340 25.43 15.79 14.54
N PRO A 341 25.37 16.97 15.19
CA PRO A 341 24.12 17.63 15.52
C PRO A 341 23.20 17.82 14.29
N LEU A 342 21.90 17.70 14.49
CA LEU A 342 20.92 17.80 13.39
C LEU A 342 21.03 19.12 12.59
N TYR A 343 21.38 20.23 13.27
CA TYR A 343 21.52 21.52 12.59
C TYR A 343 22.72 21.59 11.62
N GLU A 344 23.64 20.64 11.68
CA GLU A 344 24.76 20.48 10.75
C GLU A 344 24.41 19.58 9.55
N TRP A 345 23.26 18.91 9.57
CA TRP A 345 22.83 18.09 8.43
C TRP A 345 22.34 19.00 7.29
N PRO A 346 22.52 18.63 6.00
CA PRO A 346 21.90 19.35 4.89
C PRO A 346 20.38 19.45 5.06
N SER A 347 19.80 20.57 4.67
CA SER A 347 18.36 20.85 4.87
C SER A 347 17.45 19.78 4.29
N GLN A 348 17.77 19.22 3.14
CA GLN A 348 17.02 18.14 2.54
C GLN A 348 17.02 16.89 3.42
N LEU A 349 18.17 16.54 4.01
CA LEU A 349 18.27 15.39 4.92
C LEU A 349 17.54 15.66 6.24
N GLN A 350 17.59 16.88 6.76
CA GLN A 350 16.80 17.29 7.93
C GLN A 350 15.31 17.10 7.68
N ASN A 351 14.79 17.54 6.53
CA ASN A 351 13.38 17.39 6.16
C ASN A 351 12.97 15.91 6.05
N LEU A 352 13.79 15.08 5.41
CA LEU A 352 13.54 13.62 5.34
C LEU A 352 13.51 12.98 6.71
N PHE A 353 14.40 13.38 7.62
CA PHE A 353 14.46 12.86 8.97
C PHE A 353 13.26 13.31 9.83
N GLU A 354 12.85 14.57 9.72
CA GLU A 354 11.67 15.11 10.39
C GLU A 354 10.40 14.39 9.91
N ASP A 355 10.22 14.30 8.60
CA ASP A 355 9.09 13.57 7.98
C ASP A 355 9.05 12.12 8.44
N ALA A 356 10.18 11.41 8.39
CA ALA A 356 10.26 10.03 8.85
C ALA A 356 9.90 9.90 10.34
N THR A 357 10.41 10.81 11.17
CA THR A 357 10.14 10.82 12.62
C THR A 357 8.64 10.99 12.91
N LEU A 358 7.96 11.89 12.20
CA LEU A 358 6.53 12.15 12.40
C LEU A 358 5.63 11.06 11.81
N ARG A 359 6.07 10.37 10.74
CA ARG A 359 5.28 9.35 10.03
C ARG A 359 5.45 7.94 10.57
N ILE A 360 6.63 7.60 11.13
CA ILE A 360 6.97 6.23 11.57
C ILE A 360 5.97 5.59 12.56
N PRO A 361 5.29 6.32 13.48
CA PRO A 361 4.29 5.72 14.36
C PRO A 361 3.14 5.04 13.60
N SER A 362 2.76 5.57 12.42
CA SER A 362 1.67 5.02 11.61
C SER A 362 1.98 3.65 10.99
N ASN A 363 3.26 3.32 10.79
CA ASN A 363 3.68 2.06 10.14
C ASN A 363 3.22 0.81 10.87
N SER A 364 3.17 0.87 12.21
CA SER A 364 2.70 -0.24 13.05
C SER A 364 1.18 -0.38 13.12
N LEU A 365 0.43 0.60 12.60
CA LEU A 365 -1.05 0.64 12.66
C LEU A 365 -1.68 0.26 11.31
N ARG A 366 -1.19 0.79 10.21
CA ARG A 366 -1.77 0.62 8.86
C ARG A 366 -1.58 -0.79 8.30
N GLY A 367 -2.55 -1.29 7.52
CA GLY A 367 -2.52 -2.64 6.92
C GLY A 367 -2.59 -3.78 7.95
N GLY A 368 -3.16 -3.51 9.14
CA GLY A 368 -3.25 -4.38 10.30
C GLY A 368 -2.14 -4.11 11.33
N THR A 369 -2.54 -4.01 12.59
CA THR A 369 -1.61 -3.70 13.70
C THR A 369 -0.60 -4.83 13.94
N THR A 370 0.48 -4.51 14.64
CA THR A 370 1.49 -5.48 15.11
C THR A 370 0.84 -6.68 15.82
N GLU A 371 -0.17 -6.45 16.66
CA GLU A 371 -0.89 -7.49 17.41
C GLU A 371 -1.68 -8.40 16.48
N ILE A 372 -2.33 -7.84 15.47
CA ILE A 372 -3.04 -8.61 14.43
C ILE A 372 -2.04 -9.47 13.63
N MET A 373 -0.90 -8.91 13.22
CA MET A 373 0.14 -9.67 12.50
C MET A 373 0.66 -10.84 13.33
N ARG A 374 1.00 -10.62 14.58
CA ARG A 374 1.44 -11.66 15.52
C ARG A 374 0.37 -12.73 15.74
N GLY A 375 -0.90 -12.31 15.83
CA GLY A 375 -2.05 -13.23 15.93
C GLY A 375 -2.20 -14.13 14.71
N ILE A 376 -2.00 -13.59 13.48
CA ILE A 376 -2.02 -14.37 12.24
C ILE A 376 -0.87 -15.39 12.23
N ILE A 377 0.36 -14.93 12.50
CA ILE A 377 1.57 -15.76 12.53
C ILE A 377 1.39 -16.89 13.55
N ALA A 378 0.99 -16.58 14.78
CA ALA A 378 0.81 -17.57 15.84
C ALA A 378 -0.21 -18.66 15.47
N ARG A 379 -1.36 -18.26 14.89
CA ARG A 379 -2.40 -19.19 14.44
C ARG A 379 -1.89 -20.12 13.36
N GLN A 380 -1.21 -19.60 12.35
CA GLN A 380 -0.70 -20.39 11.22
C GLN A 380 0.44 -21.32 11.62
N LEU A 381 1.19 -20.98 12.67
CA LEU A 381 2.23 -21.85 13.24
C LEU A 381 1.68 -22.85 14.25
N GLY A 382 0.38 -22.87 14.50
CA GLY A 382 -0.26 -23.80 15.43
C GLY A 382 -0.03 -23.47 16.91
N LEU A 383 0.28 -22.21 17.22
CA LEU A 383 0.50 -21.72 18.59
C LEU A 383 -0.79 -21.20 19.27
N ARG A 384 -1.91 -21.24 18.56
CA ARG A 384 -3.25 -20.84 19.00
C ARG A 384 -4.32 -21.76 18.44
#